data_797e50b83b27230c7d1488a4bf28bb1d
#
_entry.id   797e50b83b27230c7d1488a4bf28bb1d
#
_cell.length_a   1.000
_cell.length_b   1.000
_cell.length_c   1.000
_cell.angle_alpha   90.00
_cell.angle_beta   90.00
_cell.angle_gamma   90.00
#
_symmetry.space_group_name_H-M   'P 1'
#
loop_
_entity.id
_entity.type
_entity.pdbx_description
1 polymer ?
#
loop_
_entity_poly.entity_id
_entity_poly.type
_entity_poly.pdbx_seq_one_letter_code
_entity_poly.pdbx_strand_id
1 'polypeptide(L)'
;LGVPPVASHGRTRPDGSHYLRSSAMLTGVDFDNSDIKFIGTADIDLEAVAAAKPDLIITEPNRNVPIEQLAKIAPTVSIDHLLGSAPRIYGKLAELTGTQARLAILNRRYQTQIEQLKQTIDTHKITVSVIQANNGKVTVHHAYHSLGRVLRDAGFRFPPLIEGIPDGQRIDVSAEQLPELDADFLFATWRSDTGGKPQDELNDMEKVMPGWCDFMRACRTGHYILLPRDEVISNSYASLNLLVAEVQSQIAGRPLPKESK
;
A
#
# COMPACT_ATOMS: atom_id res chain seq x y z
N LEU A 1 16.78 -0.21 -3.55
CA LEU A 1 17.99 -1.02 -3.38
C LEU A 1 19.19 -0.50 -4.18
N GLY A 2 18.97 0.37 -5.17
CA GLY A 2 20.04 0.98 -5.99
C GLY A 2 20.38 0.21 -7.27
N VAL A 3 19.59 -0.80 -7.61
CA VAL A 3 19.68 -1.55 -8.88
C VAL A 3 18.40 -1.29 -9.66
N PRO A 4 18.39 -0.35 -10.61
CA PRO A 4 17.21 -0.10 -11.44
C PRO A 4 16.96 -1.30 -12.38
N PRO A 5 15.70 -1.66 -12.66
CA PRO A 5 15.40 -2.67 -13.66
C PRO A 5 15.70 -2.14 -15.08
N VAL A 6 16.05 -3.04 -16.01
CA VAL A 6 16.21 -2.69 -17.44
C VAL A 6 14.86 -2.46 -18.13
N ALA A 7 13.80 -3.09 -17.59
CA ALA A 7 12.44 -2.94 -18.11
C ALA A 7 11.42 -3.17 -16.99
N SER A 8 10.25 -2.59 -17.13
CA SER A 8 9.14 -2.75 -16.19
C SER A 8 7.79 -2.65 -16.89
N HIS A 9 6.79 -3.31 -16.32
CA HIS A 9 5.40 -2.99 -16.63
C HIS A 9 5.01 -1.64 -16.03
N GLY A 10 3.99 -1.02 -16.58
CA GLY A 10 3.50 0.28 -16.11
C GLY A 10 2.00 0.45 -16.29
N ARG A 11 1.59 1.68 -16.40
CA ARG A 11 0.24 2.11 -16.76
C ARG A 11 0.30 3.04 -17.95
N THR A 12 -0.85 3.20 -18.62
CA THR A 12 -1.02 4.15 -19.72
C THR A 12 -1.94 5.27 -19.26
N ARG A 13 -1.52 6.53 -19.48
CA ARG A 13 -2.34 7.72 -19.26
C ARG A 13 -3.33 7.91 -20.40
N PRO A 14 -4.36 8.77 -20.24
CA PRO A 14 -5.32 9.06 -21.29
C PRO A 14 -4.70 9.63 -22.58
N ASP A 15 -3.55 10.28 -22.48
CA ASP A 15 -2.78 10.82 -23.61
C ASP A 15 -1.92 9.78 -24.32
N GLY A 16 -1.96 8.52 -23.90
CA GLY A 16 -1.19 7.41 -24.45
C GLY A 16 0.22 7.25 -23.87
N SER A 17 0.71 8.18 -23.05
CA SER A 17 2.01 8.05 -22.39
C SER A 17 1.99 6.97 -21.31
N HIS A 18 3.15 6.39 -21.03
CA HIS A 18 3.31 5.35 -20.01
C HIS A 18 3.97 5.88 -18.75
N TYR A 19 3.65 5.29 -17.58
CA TYR A 19 4.22 5.70 -16.31
C TYR A 19 4.36 4.54 -15.31
N LEU A 20 5.28 4.69 -14.37
CA LEU A 20 5.65 3.69 -13.34
C LEU A 20 4.80 3.78 -12.07
N ARG A 21 3.54 4.20 -12.14
CA ARG A 21 2.62 4.30 -10.98
C ARG A 21 3.27 4.95 -9.75
N SER A 22 3.20 4.23 -8.61
CA SER A 22 3.75 4.68 -7.33
C SER A 22 5.25 4.97 -7.36
N SER A 23 6.03 4.38 -8.27
CA SER A 23 7.45 4.70 -8.40
C SER A 23 7.66 6.14 -8.83
N ALA A 24 6.93 6.61 -9.82
CA ALA A 24 6.99 8.01 -10.27
C ALA A 24 6.70 8.98 -9.12
N MET A 25 5.67 8.71 -8.32
CA MET A 25 5.29 9.55 -7.17
C MET A 25 6.29 9.49 -6.01
N LEU A 26 6.78 8.30 -5.67
CA LEU A 26 7.60 8.09 -4.48
C LEU A 26 9.09 8.34 -4.69
N THR A 27 9.58 8.22 -5.91
CA THR A 27 11.02 8.28 -6.23
C THR A 27 11.37 9.30 -7.31
N GLY A 28 10.36 9.81 -8.03
CA GLY A 28 10.56 10.67 -9.19
C GLY A 28 11.05 9.93 -10.44
N VAL A 29 11.20 8.59 -10.39
CA VAL A 29 11.66 7.78 -11.54
C VAL A 29 10.47 7.31 -12.34
N ASP A 30 10.46 7.64 -13.63
CA ASP A 30 9.44 7.24 -14.59
C ASP A 30 10.07 6.83 -15.93
N PHE A 31 9.29 6.36 -16.90
CA PHE A 31 9.79 5.94 -18.21
C PHE A 31 10.37 7.11 -19.03
N ASP A 32 9.86 8.32 -18.84
CA ASP A 32 10.28 9.52 -19.60
C ASP A 32 11.61 10.11 -19.10
N ASN A 33 12.06 9.74 -17.90
CA ASN A 33 13.28 10.26 -17.29
C ASN A 33 14.30 9.18 -16.88
N SER A 34 14.14 7.95 -17.40
CA SER A 34 15.02 6.82 -17.11
C SER A 34 15.21 5.93 -18.33
N ASP A 35 16.19 5.01 -18.26
CA ASP A 35 16.44 4.01 -19.32
C ASP A 35 15.53 2.77 -19.21
N ILE A 36 14.59 2.76 -18.28
CA ILE A 36 13.66 1.63 -18.05
C ILE A 36 12.72 1.49 -19.24
N LYS A 37 12.71 0.33 -19.89
CA LYS A 37 11.85 0.05 -21.04
C LYS A 37 10.46 -0.35 -20.56
N PHE A 38 9.43 0.15 -21.23
CA PHE A 38 8.04 -0.28 -21.02
C PHE A 38 7.81 -1.63 -21.71
N ILE A 39 7.23 -2.60 -20.99
CA ILE A 39 6.96 -3.96 -21.46
C ILE A 39 5.48 -4.36 -21.32
N GLY A 40 4.57 -3.40 -21.26
CA GLY A 40 3.14 -3.66 -21.16
C GLY A 40 2.50 -3.16 -19.86
N THR A 41 1.22 -3.40 -19.74
CA THR A 41 0.40 -3.03 -18.56
C THR A 41 0.05 -4.28 -17.74
N ALA A 42 -1.22 -4.70 -17.70
CA ALA A 42 -1.63 -6.00 -17.15
C ALA A 42 -1.17 -7.14 -18.07
N ASP A 43 -1.29 -6.94 -19.37
CA ASP A 43 -0.78 -7.85 -20.39
C ASP A 43 0.67 -7.45 -20.71
N ILE A 44 1.56 -8.42 -20.61
CA ILE A 44 2.99 -8.24 -20.81
C ILE A 44 3.36 -8.61 -22.24
N ASP A 45 4.10 -7.73 -22.90
CA ASP A 45 4.66 -7.95 -24.22
C ASP A 45 5.98 -8.79 -24.10
N LEU A 46 5.89 -10.07 -24.46
CA LEU A 46 7.04 -10.99 -24.39
C LEU A 46 8.17 -10.63 -25.36
N GLU A 47 7.84 -10.01 -26.51
CA GLU A 47 8.86 -9.54 -27.46
C GLU A 47 9.63 -8.36 -26.87
N ALA A 48 8.93 -7.43 -26.22
CA ALA A 48 9.55 -6.31 -25.51
C ALA A 48 10.42 -6.79 -24.33
N VAL A 49 9.96 -7.83 -23.58
CA VAL A 49 10.78 -8.47 -22.53
C VAL A 49 12.05 -9.05 -23.13
N ALA A 50 11.97 -9.83 -24.20
CA ALA A 50 13.14 -10.42 -24.84
C ALA A 50 14.10 -9.36 -25.42
N ALA A 51 13.56 -8.30 -26.02
CA ALA A 51 14.34 -7.17 -26.54
C ALA A 51 15.11 -6.41 -25.46
N ALA A 52 14.59 -6.38 -24.22
CA ALA A 52 15.25 -5.77 -23.07
C ALA A 52 16.48 -6.55 -22.59
N LYS A 53 16.65 -7.82 -23.01
CA LYS A 53 17.78 -8.72 -22.67
C LYS A 53 18.04 -8.79 -21.15
N PRO A 54 17.05 -9.17 -20.34
CA PRO A 54 17.23 -9.23 -18.90
C PRO A 54 18.11 -10.40 -18.49
N ASP A 55 18.92 -10.26 -17.44
CA ASP A 55 19.67 -11.35 -16.80
C ASP A 55 18.78 -12.12 -15.81
N LEU A 56 17.75 -11.48 -15.29
CA LEU A 56 16.77 -12.01 -14.34
C LEU A 56 15.41 -11.37 -14.58
N ILE A 57 14.37 -12.19 -14.54
CA ILE A 57 12.97 -11.74 -14.58
C ILE A 57 12.35 -11.95 -13.19
N ILE A 58 11.75 -10.89 -12.64
CA ILE A 58 10.98 -10.94 -11.40
C ILE A 58 9.53 -10.68 -11.74
N THR A 59 8.67 -11.62 -11.40
CA THR A 59 7.23 -11.56 -11.66
C THR A 59 6.42 -11.83 -10.39
N GLU A 60 5.10 -11.88 -10.51
CA GLU A 60 4.17 -12.23 -9.44
C GLU A 60 3.25 -13.39 -9.88
N PRO A 61 2.68 -14.19 -8.95
CA PRO A 61 1.90 -15.39 -9.29
C PRO A 61 0.66 -15.10 -10.12
N ASN A 62 0.08 -13.91 -9.98
CA ASN A 62 -1.22 -13.55 -10.57
C ASN A 62 -1.09 -12.77 -11.91
N ARG A 63 0.08 -12.81 -12.55
CA ARG A 63 0.23 -12.25 -13.90
C ARG A 63 -0.37 -13.16 -14.96
N ASN A 64 -0.94 -12.53 -16.00
CA ASN A 64 -1.54 -13.27 -17.14
C ASN A 64 -0.52 -14.03 -17.98
N VAL A 65 0.77 -13.79 -17.77
CA VAL A 65 1.85 -14.48 -18.50
C VAL A 65 2.36 -15.66 -17.69
N PRO A 66 2.31 -16.89 -18.21
CA PRO A 66 2.87 -18.07 -17.56
C PRO A 66 4.38 -17.94 -17.32
N ILE A 67 4.85 -18.36 -16.14
CA ILE A 67 6.27 -18.32 -15.75
C ILE A 67 7.14 -19.10 -16.77
N GLU A 68 6.63 -20.20 -17.30
CA GLU A 68 7.32 -21.03 -18.28
C GLU A 68 7.64 -20.29 -19.59
N GLN A 69 6.83 -19.30 -19.97
CA GLN A 69 7.11 -18.46 -21.14
C GLN A 69 8.21 -17.44 -20.84
N LEU A 70 8.17 -16.82 -19.67
CA LEU A 70 9.21 -15.90 -19.21
C LEU A 70 10.55 -16.63 -19.03
N ALA A 71 10.53 -17.85 -18.48
CA ALA A 71 11.72 -18.66 -18.25
C ALA A 71 12.45 -19.10 -19.54
N LYS A 72 11.80 -19.01 -20.71
CA LYS A 72 12.46 -19.19 -22.01
C LYS A 72 13.34 -17.98 -22.41
N ILE A 73 13.10 -16.83 -21.80
CA ILE A 73 13.84 -15.59 -22.08
C ILE A 73 15.02 -15.46 -21.11
N ALA A 74 14.77 -15.60 -19.81
CA ALA A 74 15.79 -15.50 -18.76
C ALA A 74 15.34 -16.23 -17.48
N PRO A 75 16.27 -16.54 -16.54
CA PRO A 75 15.90 -17.04 -15.21
C PRO A 75 14.78 -16.20 -14.60
N THR A 76 13.71 -16.87 -14.15
CA THR A 76 12.49 -16.19 -13.67
C THR A 76 12.16 -16.58 -12.24
N VAL A 77 11.91 -15.59 -11.39
CA VAL A 77 11.51 -15.75 -9.99
C VAL A 77 10.16 -15.08 -9.78
N SER A 78 9.23 -15.81 -9.16
CA SER A 78 7.94 -15.28 -8.74
C SER A 78 7.98 -14.84 -7.28
N ILE A 79 7.59 -13.59 -7.00
CA ILE A 79 7.47 -13.04 -5.65
C ILE A 79 6.03 -12.57 -5.45
N ASP A 80 5.32 -13.21 -4.52
CA ASP A 80 3.98 -12.79 -4.16
C ASP A 80 4.03 -11.51 -3.31
N HIS A 81 3.53 -10.42 -3.88
CA HIS A 81 3.49 -9.11 -3.21
C HIS A 81 2.35 -8.99 -2.18
N LEU A 82 1.39 -9.91 -2.18
CA LEU A 82 0.31 -9.96 -1.21
C LEU A 82 0.74 -10.70 0.07
N LEU A 83 1.61 -11.68 -0.06
CA LEU A 83 2.16 -12.45 1.06
C LEU A 83 3.39 -11.75 1.66
N GLY A 84 3.14 -10.73 2.44
CA GLY A 84 4.16 -10.04 3.19
C GLY A 84 4.29 -8.58 2.81
N SER A 85 5.03 -7.90 3.64
CA SER A 85 5.26 -6.46 3.58
C SER A 85 6.52 -6.11 2.78
N ALA A 86 6.77 -4.81 2.58
CA ALA A 86 7.99 -4.32 1.96
C ALA A 86 9.28 -4.98 2.53
N PRO A 87 9.49 -5.16 3.84
CA PRO A 87 10.69 -5.83 4.35
C PRO A 87 10.91 -7.23 3.77
N ARG A 88 9.86 -8.05 3.67
CA ARG A 88 9.96 -9.40 3.11
C ARG A 88 10.26 -9.40 1.60
N ILE A 89 9.55 -8.56 0.85
CA ILE A 89 9.77 -8.43 -0.60
C ILE A 89 11.19 -7.93 -0.88
N TYR A 90 11.62 -6.89 -0.18
CA TYR A 90 12.96 -6.31 -0.33
C TYR A 90 14.05 -7.26 0.16
N GLY A 91 13.78 -8.12 1.16
CA GLY A 91 14.70 -9.20 1.56
C GLY A 91 15.02 -10.11 0.38
N LYS A 92 13.98 -10.62 -0.28
CA LYS A 92 14.13 -11.46 -1.47
C LYS A 92 14.82 -10.74 -2.64
N LEU A 93 14.44 -9.50 -2.89
CA LEU A 93 15.08 -8.69 -3.94
C LEU A 93 16.56 -8.44 -3.64
N ALA A 94 16.91 -8.17 -2.37
CA ALA A 94 18.29 -7.95 -1.97
C ALA A 94 19.15 -9.21 -2.11
N GLU A 95 18.60 -10.40 -1.79
CA GLU A 95 19.27 -11.68 -2.03
C GLU A 95 19.56 -11.90 -3.52
N LEU A 96 18.56 -11.64 -4.38
CA LEU A 96 18.69 -11.82 -5.83
C LEU A 96 19.66 -10.82 -6.49
N THR A 97 19.81 -9.63 -5.91
CA THR A 97 20.60 -8.52 -6.51
C THR A 97 21.87 -8.19 -5.77
N GLY A 98 22.23 -8.93 -4.70
CA GLY A 98 23.43 -8.69 -3.90
C GLY A 98 23.42 -7.37 -3.12
N THR A 99 22.25 -6.84 -2.76
CA THR A 99 22.09 -5.50 -2.16
C THR A 99 21.73 -5.51 -0.68
N GLN A 100 22.12 -6.56 0.06
CA GLN A 100 21.80 -6.74 1.49
C GLN A 100 22.30 -5.59 2.36
N ALA A 101 23.48 -5.04 2.06
CA ALA A 101 24.05 -3.91 2.79
C ALA A 101 23.15 -2.66 2.66
N ARG A 102 22.60 -2.41 1.47
CA ARG A 102 21.67 -1.30 1.23
C ARG A 102 20.34 -1.53 1.95
N LEU A 103 19.83 -2.76 1.91
CA LEU A 103 18.63 -3.14 2.65
C LEU A 103 18.79 -2.91 4.16
N ALA A 104 19.94 -3.24 4.75
CA ALA A 104 20.22 -3.01 6.16
C ALA A 104 20.09 -1.53 6.54
N ILE A 105 20.53 -0.61 5.67
CA ILE A 105 20.38 0.84 5.89
C ILE A 105 18.91 1.25 5.85
N LEU A 106 18.13 0.74 4.88
CA LEU A 106 16.70 1.03 4.76
C LEU A 106 15.92 0.52 5.98
N ASN A 107 16.21 -0.71 6.41
CA ASN A 107 15.62 -1.30 7.61
C ASN A 107 15.91 -0.44 8.86
N ARG A 108 17.18 -0.06 9.08
CA ARG A 108 17.56 0.76 10.23
C ARG A 108 16.82 2.09 10.24
N ARG A 109 16.73 2.76 9.09
CA ARG A 109 15.99 4.02 8.98
C ARG A 109 14.53 3.84 9.37
N TYR A 110 13.87 2.83 8.82
CA TYR A 110 12.46 2.55 9.10
C TYR A 110 12.23 2.23 10.58
N GLN A 111 13.06 1.37 11.19
CA GLN A 111 12.95 1.05 12.61
C GLN A 111 13.15 2.29 13.50
N THR A 112 14.12 3.14 13.19
CA THR A 112 14.31 4.41 13.91
C THR A 112 13.06 5.29 13.86
N GLN A 113 12.41 5.38 12.70
CA GLN A 113 11.18 6.16 12.56
C GLN A 113 10.01 5.56 13.34
N ILE A 114 9.85 4.23 13.32
CA ILE A 114 8.82 3.54 14.12
C ILE A 114 9.03 3.78 15.63
N GLU A 115 10.27 3.71 16.12
CA GLU A 115 10.57 3.97 17.53
C GLU A 115 10.28 5.45 17.89
N GLN A 116 10.59 6.40 17.02
CA GLN A 116 10.23 7.81 17.23
C GLN A 116 8.71 8.02 17.29
N LEU A 117 7.96 7.34 16.42
CA LEU A 117 6.50 7.37 16.43
C LEU A 117 5.95 6.88 17.77
N LYS A 118 6.43 5.73 18.28
CA LYS A 118 6.04 5.17 19.58
C LYS A 118 6.40 6.08 20.76
N GLN A 119 7.50 6.81 20.67
CA GLN A 119 7.88 7.79 21.70
C GLN A 119 6.98 9.04 21.69
N THR A 120 6.44 9.39 20.55
CA THR A 120 5.59 10.57 20.37
C THR A 120 4.13 10.27 20.71
N ILE A 121 3.66 9.05 20.42
CA ILE A 121 2.25 8.65 20.52
C ILE A 121 2.18 7.34 21.32
N ASP A 122 1.30 7.28 22.32
CA ASP A 122 0.99 6.03 23.05
C ASP A 122 0.08 5.14 22.17
N THR A 123 0.70 4.52 21.16
CA THR A 123 -0.01 3.77 20.11
C THR A 123 -0.82 2.61 20.65
N HIS A 124 -0.37 1.97 21.77
CA HIS A 124 -1.05 0.84 22.39
C HIS A 124 -2.41 1.18 23.00
N LYS A 125 -2.70 2.46 23.20
CA LYS A 125 -4.01 2.94 23.69
C LYS A 125 -4.96 3.35 22.56
N ILE A 126 -4.48 3.41 21.33
CA ILE A 126 -5.22 3.92 20.17
C ILE A 126 -5.65 2.76 19.28
N THR A 127 -6.94 2.74 18.96
CA THR A 127 -7.48 1.83 17.93
C THR A 127 -7.51 2.51 16.57
N VAL A 128 -7.16 1.74 15.54
CA VAL A 128 -7.16 2.23 14.15
C VAL A 128 -7.84 1.21 13.23
N SER A 129 -8.49 1.71 12.19
CA SER A 129 -8.99 0.88 11.08
C SER A 129 -8.56 1.45 9.75
N VAL A 130 -8.38 0.59 8.75
CA VAL A 130 -8.19 1.01 7.36
C VAL A 130 -9.29 0.37 6.55
N ILE A 131 -10.16 1.19 5.99
CA ILE A 131 -11.34 0.77 5.22
C ILE A 131 -11.26 1.28 3.78
N GLN A 132 -11.88 0.55 2.86
CA GLN A 132 -12.00 0.97 1.46
C GLN A 132 -13.40 0.70 0.96
N ALA A 133 -14.09 1.73 0.48
CA ALA A 133 -15.34 1.52 -0.26
C ALA A 133 -15.06 0.80 -1.58
N ASN A 134 -15.78 -0.26 -1.86
CA ASN A 134 -15.61 -1.04 -3.07
C ASN A 134 -16.93 -1.72 -3.49
N ASN A 135 -17.51 -1.29 -4.61
CA ASN A 135 -18.71 -1.91 -5.20
C ASN A 135 -19.85 -2.13 -4.20
N GLY A 136 -20.17 -1.11 -3.42
CA GLY A 136 -21.29 -1.17 -2.43
C GLY A 136 -20.98 -1.97 -1.17
N LYS A 137 -19.73 -2.33 -0.94
CA LYS A 137 -19.23 -2.97 0.29
C LYS A 137 -18.04 -2.22 0.82
N VAL A 138 -17.61 -2.57 2.03
CA VAL A 138 -16.34 -2.11 2.59
C VAL A 138 -15.35 -3.27 2.57
N THR A 139 -14.22 -3.07 1.90
CA THR A 139 -13.10 -4.01 1.95
C THR A 139 -12.16 -3.63 3.08
N VAL A 140 -11.81 -4.60 3.92
CA VAL A 140 -10.82 -4.47 4.99
C VAL A 140 -9.75 -5.54 4.87
N HIS A 141 -8.54 -5.20 5.25
CA HIS A 141 -7.37 -6.06 5.17
C HIS A 141 -6.81 -6.33 6.56
N HIS A 142 -6.16 -7.47 6.76
CA HIS A 142 -5.30 -7.67 7.93
C HIS A 142 -4.27 -6.54 8.07
N ALA A 143 -3.58 -6.22 6.98
CA ALA A 143 -2.69 -5.06 6.86
C ALA A 143 -2.82 -4.45 5.47
N TYR A 144 -3.35 -3.22 5.39
CA TYR A 144 -3.53 -2.55 4.11
C TYR A 144 -2.21 -1.99 3.60
N HIS A 145 -1.47 -2.80 2.83
CA HIS A 145 -0.21 -2.43 2.19
C HIS A 145 0.80 -1.79 3.17
N SER A 146 1.49 -0.72 2.75
CA SER A 146 2.46 -0.03 3.61
C SER A 146 1.80 0.70 4.78
N LEU A 147 0.59 1.24 4.63
CA LEU A 147 -0.12 1.89 5.74
C LEU A 147 -0.43 0.90 6.87
N GLY A 148 -1.08 -0.21 6.55
CA GLY A 148 -1.40 -1.24 7.53
C GLY A 148 -0.15 -1.80 8.19
N ARG A 149 0.95 -1.92 7.44
CA ARG A 149 2.24 -2.35 7.97
C ARG A 149 2.79 -1.36 9.00
N VAL A 150 2.80 -0.06 8.69
CA VAL A 150 3.24 0.99 9.63
C VAL A 150 2.41 0.99 10.90
N LEU A 151 1.10 0.90 10.78
CA LEU A 151 0.19 0.89 11.92
C LEU A 151 0.45 -0.33 12.83
N ARG A 152 0.66 -1.52 12.26
CA ARG A 152 0.99 -2.74 13.04
C ARG A 152 2.37 -2.67 13.67
N ASP A 153 3.40 -2.26 12.95
CA ASP A 153 4.77 -2.13 13.47
C ASP A 153 4.87 -1.07 14.58
N ALA A 154 4.07 -0.02 14.49
CA ALA A 154 3.95 0.99 15.53
C ALA A 154 3.15 0.51 16.75
N GLY A 155 2.47 -0.65 16.70
CA GLY A 155 1.75 -1.24 17.81
C GLY A 155 0.38 -0.62 18.08
N PHE A 156 -0.27 -0.03 17.08
CA PHE A 156 -1.68 0.34 17.18
C PHE A 156 -2.58 -0.89 17.35
N ARG A 157 -3.71 -0.73 18.00
CA ARG A 157 -4.74 -1.77 18.11
C ARG A 157 -5.70 -1.71 16.93
N PHE A 158 -6.27 -2.83 16.58
CA PHE A 158 -7.31 -2.93 15.55
C PHE A 158 -8.61 -3.49 16.14
N PRO A 159 -9.77 -3.20 15.56
CA PRO A 159 -11.02 -3.87 15.92
C PRO A 159 -10.90 -5.39 15.79
N PRO A 160 -11.61 -6.16 16.64
CA PRO A 160 -11.56 -7.64 16.62
C PRO A 160 -11.82 -8.25 15.25
N LEU A 161 -12.73 -7.67 14.46
CA LEU A 161 -13.03 -8.11 13.10
C LEU A 161 -11.79 -8.07 12.20
N ILE A 162 -10.97 -7.02 12.31
CA ILE A 162 -9.72 -6.87 11.52
C ILE A 162 -8.62 -7.79 12.08
N GLU A 163 -8.51 -7.93 13.40
CA GLU A 163 -7.56 -8.85 14.02
C GLU A 163 -7.81 -10.31 13.65
N GLY A 164 -9.08 -10.69 13.41
CA GLY A 164 -9.47 -12.02 12.97
C GLY A 164 -9.10 -12.35 11.52
N ILE A 165 -8.70 -11.37 10.70
CA ILE A 165 -8.32 -11.60 9.30
C ILE A 165 -6.90 -12.21 9.28
N PRO A 166 -6.68 -13.35 8.60
CA PRO A 166 -5.34 -13.92 8.47
C PRO A 166 -4.37 -12.96 7.73
N ASP A 167 -3.09 -13.02 8.08
CA ASP A 167 -2.05 -12.20 7.43
C ASP A 167 -2.06 -12.41 5.91
N GLY A 168 -1.93 -11.31 5.18
CA GLY A 168 -1.99 -11.28 3.72
C GLY A 168 -3.40 -11.38 3.13
N GLN A 169 -4.45 -11.52 3.96
CA GLN A 169 -5.83 -11.64 3.50
C GLN A 169 -6.66 -10.37 3.70
N ARG A 170 -7.82 -10.37 3.06
CA ARG A 170 -8.85 -9.33 3.17
C ARG A 170 -10.22 -9.97 3.18
N ILE A 171 -11.20 -9.23 3.69
CA ILE A 171 -12.61 -9.57 3.62
C ILE A 171 -13.42 -8.37 3.14
N ASP A 172 -14.57 -8.63 2.55
CA ASP A 172 -15.59 -7.63 2.28
C ASP A 172 -16.66 -7.72 3.36
N VAL A 173 -16.99 -6.59 3.96
CA VAL A 173 -18.04 -6.48 4.99
C VAL A 173 -19.24 -5.74 4.45
N SER A 174 -20.41 -6.10 4.96
CA SER A 174 -21.68 -5.43 4.62
C SER A 174 -21.86 -4.13 5.40
N ALA A 175 -22.85 -3.33 5.00
CA ALA A 175 -23.18 -2.08 5.67
C ALA A 175 -23.53 -2.29 7.16
N GLU A 176 -24.21 -3.40 7.51
CA GLU A 176 -24.60 -3.72 8.88
C GLU A 176 -23.40 -3.99 9.80
N GLN A 177 -22.26 -4.44 9.23
CA GLN A 177 -21.04 -4.71 9.97
C GLN A 177 -20.13 -3.47 10.09
N LEU A 178 -20.44 -2.37 9.42
CA LEU A 178 -19.63 -1.16 9.43
C LEU A 178 -19.32 -0.65 10.85
N PRO A 179 -20.26 -0.66 11.82
CA PRO A 179 -19.96 -0.26 13.20
C PRO A 179 -18.88 -1.11 13.90
N GLU A 180 -18.67 -2.37 13.47
CA GLU A 180 -17.61 -3.24 14.02
C GLU A 180 -16.20 -2.80 13.60
N LEU A 181 -16.09 -1.91 12.62
CA LEU A 181 -14.86 -1.33 12.13
C LEU A 181 -14.52 0.02 12.78
N ASP A 182 -15.43 0.57 13.65
CA ASP A 182 -15.20 1.86 14.28
C ASP A 182 -13.98 1.83 15.20
N ALA A 183 -13.22 2.91 15.19
CA ALA A 183 -11.94 3.03 15.87
C ALA A 183 -11.73 4.47 16.35
N ASP A 184 -10.64 4.75 17.05
CA ASP A 184 -10.27 6.13 17.40
C ASP A 184 -9.87 6.92 16.16
N PHE A 185 -9.21 6.27 15.20
CA PHE A 185 -8.88 6.82 13.88
C PHE A 185 -9.27 5.83 12.78
N LEU A 186 -9.86 6.36 11.74
CA LEU A 186 -10.27 5.63 10.57
C LEU A 186 -9.52 6.16 9.34
N PHE A 187 -8.80 5.30 8.67
CA PHE A 187 -8.05 5.63 7.45
C PHE A 187 -8.75 5.05 6.23
N ALA A 188 -8.72 5.80 5.13
CA ALA A 188 -9.09 5.32 3.81
C ALA A 188 -8.21 5.95 2.73
N THR A 189 -8.31 5.47 1.50
CA THR A 189 -7.56 6.05 0.39
C THR A 189 -8.48 6.38 -0.78
N TRP A 190 -8.26 7.54 -1.40
CA TRP A 190 -8.89 7.85 -2.68
C TRP A 190 -8.01 7.43 -3.86
N ARG A 191 -8.63 7.20 -5.03
CA ARG A 191 -7.98 6.73 -6.25
C ARG A 191 -7.16 7.83 -6.96
N SER A 192 -6.10 8.33 -6.29
CA SER A 192 -5.13 9.28 -6.87
C SER A 192 -4.50 8.74 -8.16
N ASP A 193 -4.28 7.43 -8.22
CA ASP A 193 -3.72 6.69 -9.36
C ASP A 193 -4.56 6.78 -10.65
N THR A 194 -5.80 7.21 -10.58
CA THR A 194 -6.71 7.38 -11.74
C THR A 194 -7.31 8.78 -11.81
N GLY A 195 -6.73 9.76 -11.12
CA GLY A 195 -7.20 11.15 -11.11
C GLY A 195 -8.41 11.40 -10.20
N GLY A 196 -8.78 10.45 -9.35
CA GLY A 196 -9.84 10.61 -8.36
C GLY A 196 -9.48 11.62 -7.28
N LYS A 197 -10.48 12.06 -6.53
CA LYS A 197 -10.39 13.05 -5.46
C LYS A 197 -10.83 12.44 -4.12
N PRO A 198 -10.45 13.04 -2.98
CA PRO A 198 -10.93 12.60 -1.66
C PRO A 198 -12.46 12.49 -1.57
N GLN A 199 -13.18 13.38 -2.26
CA GLN A 199 -14.64 13.37 -2.29
C GLN A 199 -15.23 12.12 -2.92
N ASP A 200 -14.52 11.47 -3.84
CA ASP A 200 -15.00 10.24 -4.50
C ASP A 200 -15.07 9.08 -3.49
N GLU A 201 -14.09 8.95 -2.59
CA GLU A 201 -14.14 7.94 -1.52
C GLU A 201 -15.28 8.21 -0.53
N LEU A 202 -15.53 9.49 -0.17
CA LEU A 202 -16.69 9.85 0.66
C LEU A 202 -18.00 9.49 -0.02
N ASN A 203 -18.14 9.79 -1.30
CA ASN A 203 -19.32 9.44 -2.09
C ASN A 203 -19.52 7.93 -2.20
N ASP A 204 -18.42 7.17 -2.32
CA ASP A 204 -18.49 5.71 -2.40
C ASP A 204 -18.88 5.09 -1.04
N MET A 205 -18.42 5.65 0.08
CA MET A 205 -18.90 5.28 1.41
C MET A 205 -20.39 5.57 1.60
N GLU A 206 -20.90 6.71 1.12
CA GLU A 206 -22.34 7.04 1.12
C GLU A 206 -23.18 6.05 0.30
N LYS A 207 -22.63 5.48 -0.79
CA LYS A 207 -23.28 4.41 -1.56
C LYS A 207 -23.31 3.08 -0.81
N VAL A 208 -22.30 2.80 0.03
CA VAL A 208 -22.30 1.61 0.90
C VAL A 208 -23.37 1.74 1.97
N MET A 209 -23.41 2.87 2.68
CA MET A 209 -24.33 3.15 3.76
C MET A 209 -24.63 4.64 3.83
N PRO A 210 -25.81 5.11 3.39
CA PRO A 210 -26.22 6.50 3.55
C PRO A 210 -26.15 6.95 5.01
N GLY A 211 -25.51 8.09 5.26
CA GLY A 211 -25.32 8.63 6.60
C GLY A 211 -24.32 7.85 7.45
N TRP A 212 -23.40 7.09 6.84
CA TRP A 212 -22.44 6.25 7.55
C TRP A 212 -21.60 7.02 8.58
N CYS A 213 -21.32 8.28 8.31
CA CYS A 213 -20.56 9.14 9.23
C CYS A 213 -21.29 9.38 10.56
N ASP A 214 -22.61 9.31 10.59
CA ASP A 214 -23.40 9.43 11.83
C ASP A 214 -23.24 8.24 12.78
N PHE A 215 -22.87 7.08 12.24
CA PHE A 215 -22.64 5.85 13.00
C PHE A 215 -21.19 5.66 13.42
N MET A 216 -20.23 6.15 12.63
CA MET A 216 -18.81 5.96 12.88
C MET A 216 -18.28 7.11 13.73
N ARG A 217 -17.82 6.79 14.95
CA ARG A 217 -17.26 7.78 15.90
C ARG A 217 -16.09 8.54 15.30
N ALA A 218 -15.14 7.83 14.67
CA ALA A 218 -13.99 8.45 14.03
C ALA A 218 -14.40 9.51 13.00
N CYS A 219 -15.45 9.26 12.21
CA CYS A 219 -15.94 10.24 11.24
C CYS A 219 -16.55 11.45 11.92
N ARG A 220 -17.46 11.25 12.90
CA ARG A 220 -18.11 12.36 13.64
C ARG A 220 -17.12 13.27 14.35
N THR A 221 -16.01 12.72 14.82
CA THR A 221 -14.98 13.46 15.59
C THR A 221 -13.86 14.05 14.73
N GLY A 222 -13.95 13.92 13.40
CA GLY A 222 -12.93 14.42 12.47
C GLY A 222 -11.66 13.59 12.43
N HIS A 223 -11.74 12.31 12.83
CA HIS A 223 -10.65 11.34 12.82
C HIS A 223 -10.73 10.37 11.63
N TYR A 224 -11.52 10.70 10.62
CA TYR A 224 -11.50 10.04 9.32
C TYR A 224 -10.44 10.68 8.44
N ILE A 225 -9.40 9.92 8.12
CA ILE A 225 -8.19 10.39 7.45
C ILE A 225 -8.12 9.78 6.05
N LEU A 226 -8.15 10.65 5.05
CA LEU A 226 -8.04 10.26 3.65
C LEU A 226 -6.61 10.46 3.16
N LEU A 227 -6.00 9.42 2.60
CA LEU A 227 -4.65 9.45 2.03
C LEU A 227 -4.68 9.14 0.54
N PRO A 228 -3.73 9.67 -0.25
CA PRO A 228 -3.62 9.33 -1.66
C PRO A 228 -3.16 7.87 -1.82
N ARG A 229 -3.84 7.12 -2.70
CA ARG A 229 -3.64 5.69 -2.83
C ARG A 229 -2.24 5.31 -3.33
N ASP A 230 -1.66 6.10 -4.23
CA ASP A 230 -0.35 5.79 -4.82
C ASP A 230 0.75 5.66 -3.78
N GLU A 231 0.74 6.52 -2.77
CA GLU A 231 1.71 6.52 -1.69
C GLU A 231 1.49 5.34 -0.74
N VAL A 232 0.23 4.95 -0.53
CA VAL A 232 -0.17 3.93 0.46
C VAL A 232 0.05 2.51 -0.04
N ILE A 233 -0.31 2.22 -1.30
CA ILE A 233 -0.32 0.83 -1.82
C ILE A 233 1.05 0.31 -2.24
N SER A 234 2.06 1.15 -2.30
CA SER A 234 3.40 0.72 -2.66
C SER A 234 4.02 -0.10 -1.52
N ASN A 235 4.40 -1.35 -1.81
CA ASN A 235 5.17 -2.17 -0.89
C ASN A 235 6.67 -1.78 -0.98
N SER A 236 7.02 -0.56 -0.56
CA SER A 236 8.39 -0.03 -0.65
C SER A 236 8.80 0.72 0.61
N TYR A 237 10.12 0.82 0.84
CA TYR A 237 10.65 1.65 1.94
C TYR A 237 10.39 3.14 1.76
N ALA A 238 10.23 3.62 0.52
CA ALA A 238 9.84 5.01 0.26
C ALA A 238 8.43 5.26 0.83
N SER A 239 7.47 4.38 0.53
CA SER A 239 6.12 4.44 1.09
C SER A 239 6.12 4.27 2.61
N LEU A 240 6.81 3.27 3.16
CA LEU A 240 6.88 3.07 4.61
C LEU A 240 7.37 4.33 5.34
N ASN A 241 8.47 4.93 4.88
CA ASN A 241 9.04 6.12 5.52
C ASN A 241 8.11 7.34 5.43
N LEU A 242 7.42 7.52 4.29
CA LEU A 242 6.42 8.57 4.11
C LEU A 242 5.25 8.36 5.08
N LEU A 243 4.72 7.15 5.14
CA LEU A 243 3.55 6.84 5.94
C LEU A 243 3.80 6.89 7.45
N VAL A 244 5.01 6.62 7.93
CA VAL A 244 5.34 6.88 9.34
C VAL A 244 5.16 8.37 9.66
N ALA A 245 5.69 9.25 8.81
CA ALA A 245 5.55 10.70 9.02
C ALA A 245 4.09 11.17 8.91
N GLU A 246 3.33 10.64 7.95
CA GLU A 246 1.90 10.95 7.78
C GLU A 246 1.09 10.48 8.99
N VAL A 247 1.23 9.23 9.43
CA VAL A 247 0.53 8.68 10.60
C VAL A 247 0.86 9.52 11.85
N GLN A 248 2.12 9.85 12.06
CA GLN A 248 2.54 10.68 13.20
C GLN A 248 1.89 12.07 13.12
N SER A 249 1.95 12.73 11.98
CA SER A 249 1.38 14.06 11.75
C SER A 249 -0.14 14.08 11.94
N GLN A 250 -0.83 13.07 11.45
CA GLN A 250 -2.29 12.98 11.52
C GLN A 250 -2.80 12.67 12.92
N ILE A 251 -2.05 11.93 13.72
CA ILE A 251 -2.51 11.49 15.05
C ILE A 251 -1.99 12.38 16.19
N ALA A 252 -0.71 12.77 16.18
CA ALA A 252 -0.07 13.44 17.32
C ALA A 252 -0.73 14.77 17.74
N GLY A 253 -1.32 15.48 16.80
CA GLY A 253 -1.97 16.79 17.08
C GLY A 253 -3.47 16.70 17.41
N ARG A 254 -4.06 15.51 17.43
CA ARG A 254 -5.51 15.33 17.61
C ARG A 254 -5.83 14.74 18.99
N PRO A 255 -6.73 15.36 19.75
CA PRO A 255 -7.18 14.77 21.02
C PRO A 255 -7.93 13.49 20.76
N LEU A 256 -7.62 12.45 21.54
CA LEU A 256 -8.42 11.20 21.48
C LEU A 256 -9.88 11.50 21.83
N PRO A 257 -10.85 10.86 21.15
CA PRO A 257 -12.25 10.98 21.51
C PRO A 257 -12.44 10.57 22.97
N LYS A 258 -13.08 11.43 23.76
CA LYS A 258 -13.45 11.03 25.13
C LYS A 258 -14.43 9.86 25.03
N GLU A 259 -14.17 8.79 25.80
CA GLU A 259 -15.14 7.72 25.94
C GLU A 259 -16.46 8.34 26.39
N SER A 260 -17.50 8.18 25.54
CA SER A 260 -18.87 8.48 25.96
C SER A 260 -19.23 7.49 27.08
N LYS A 261 -19.39 8.02 28.31
CA LYS A 261 -19.88 7.26 29.45
C LYS A 261 -21.29 6.71 29.19
#